data_22d9cd2c30a25a3a032a3903db90fd5c
#
_entry.id   22d9cd2c30a25a3a032a3903db90fd5c
#
_cell.length_a   1.000
_cell.length_b   1.000
_cell.length_c   1.000
_cell.angle_alpha   90.00
_cell.angle_beta   90.00
_cell.angle_gamma   90.00
#
_symmetry.space_group_name_H-M   'P 1'
#
loop_
_entity.id
_entity.type
_entity.pdbx_description
1 polymer ?
#
loop_
_entity_poly.entity_id
_entity_poly.type
_entity_poly.pdbx_seq_one_letter_code
_entity_poly.pdbx_strand_id
1 'polypeptide(L)'
;MMRYGVVGVGYFGADLARFMNEFDDAQITMVYDPENGETIAQELQCVAAKSLEELVTSPDVDCVIVATPNYLHKEPVILAAKNKKHVFCEKPIALSYQDCDDMVRACEENGVTFMAGHVMNFFNGVHHAKELINQGVIGKVLYCHTARNGWEEQQPTISWKKIREKSGGHLYHHIHELDCVQFIMGGMPKTVTMAAANVAHKGEKFGDEDDMIF
;
A
#
# COMPACT_ATOMS: atom_id res chain seq x y z
N MET A 1 -5.53 3.22 23.46
CA MET A 1 -5.33 2.06 22.58
C MET A 1 -6.22 2.27 21.37
N MET A 2 -5.64 2.29 20.17
CA MET A 2 -6.37 2.43 18.90
C MET A 2 -6.82 1.04 18.41
N ARG A 3 -8.08 0.94 17.98
CA ARG A 3 -8.70 -0.30 17.52
C ARG A 3 -8.74 -0.33 16.01
N TYR A 4 -8.15 -1.35 15.42
CA TYR A 4 -8.01 -1.48 13.98
C TYR A 4 -8.90 -2.58 13.41
N GLY A 5 -9.54 -2.27 12.29
CA GLY A 5 -10.13 -3.25 11.38
C GLY A 5 -9.24 -3.46 10.18
N VAL A 6 -9.02 -4.70 9.75
CA VAL A 6 -8.18 -5.00 8.57
C VAL A 6 -9.03 -5.55 7.44
N VAL A 7 -8.98 -4.90 6.28
CA VAL A 7 -9.66 -5.33 5.05
C VAL A 7 -8.61 -5.88 4.09
N GLY A 8 -8.72 -7.17 3.79
CA GLY A 8 -7.73 -7.93 3.04
C GLY A 8 -6.66 -8.51 3.96
N VAL A 9 -6.84 -9.75 4.41
CA VAL A 9 -5.86 -10.50 5.21
C VAL A 9 -5.28 -11.66 4.40
N GLY A 10 -4.89 -11.35 3.17
CA GLY A 10 -3.96 -12.18 2.40
C GLY A 10 -2.57 -12.17 3.04
N TYR A 11 -1.55 -12.64 2.32
CA TYR A 11 -0.19 -12.74 2.85
C TYR A 11 0.28 -11.48 3.60
N PHE A 12 0.26 -10.32 2.93
CA PHE A 12 0.80 -9.10 3.51
C PHE A 12 -0.11 -8.47 4.59
N GLY A 13 -1.43 -8.45 4.35
CA GLY A 13 -2.38 -7.89 5.32
C GLY A 13 -2.43 -8.70 6.62
N ALA A 14 -2.26 -10.01 6.55
CA ALA A 14 -2.15 -10.86 7.74
C ALA A 14 -0.87 -10.56 8.53
N ASP A 15 0.28 -10.40 7.84
CA ASP A 15 1.53 -10.05 8.50
C ASP A 15 1.44 -8.67 9.17
N LEU A 16 0.85 -7.69 8.49
CA LEU A 16 0.64 -6.36 9.05
C LEU A 16 -0.25 -6.41 10.30
N ALA A 17 -1.33 -7.20 10.26
CA ALA A 17 -2.20 -7.39 11.40
C ALA A 17 -1.48 -8.03 12.60
N ARG A 18 -0.62 -9.02 12.37
CA ARG A 18 0.21 -9.64 13.41
C ARG A 18 1.14 -8.62 14.06
N PHE A 19 1.89 -7.86 13.24
CA PHE A 19 2.79 -6.83 13.75
C PHE A 19 2.06 -5.74 14.54
N MET A 20 0.88 -5.32 14.08
CA MET A 20 0.11 -4.31 14.81
C MET A 20 -0.32 -4.78 16.21
N ASN A 21 -0.61 -6.06 16.39
CA ASN A 21 -0.95 -6.62 17.69
C ASN A 21 0.25 -6.74 18.66
N GLU A 22 1.48 -6.51 18.21
CA GLU A 22 2.66 -6.48 19.08
C GLU A 22 2.83 -5.15 19.83
N PHE A 23 2.07 -4.11 19.45
CA PHE A 23 2.15 -2.80 20.08
C PHE A 23 1.13 -2.64 21.20
N ASP A 24 1.56 -2.10 22.34
CA ASP A 24 0.71 -1.91 23.53
C ASP A 24 -0.45 -0.91 23.30
N ASP A 25 -0.31 -0.03 22.31
CA ASP A 25 -1.29 1.03 21.99
C ASP A 25 -2.18 0.72 20.77
N ALA A 26 -2.02 -0.47 20.17
CA ALA A 26 -2.77 -0.94 19.03
C ALA A 26 -3.46 -2.28 19.33
N GLN A 27 -4.63 -2.49 18.73
CA GLN A 27 -5.36 -3.76 18.80
C GLN A 27 -6.10 -4.03 17.50
N ILE A 28 -5.92 -5.21 16.93
CA ILE A 28 -6.77 -5.68 15.85
C ILE A 28 -8.05 -6.24 16.46
N THR A 29 -9.17 -5.59 16.19
CA THR A 29 -10.48 -5.98 16.74
C THR A 29 -11.33 -6.74 15.73
N MET A 30 -11.11 -6.49 14.42
CA MET A 30 -11.91 -7.10 13.38
C MET A 30 -11.10 -7.26 12.08
N VAL A 31 -11.35 -8.33 11.34
CA VAL A 31 -10.77 -8.54 9.99
C VAL A 31 -11.86 -8.91 9.00
N TYR A 32 -11.68 -8.52 7.75
CA TYR A 32 -12.53 -8.91 6.64
C TYR A 32 -11.70 -9.39 5.45
N ASP A 33 -11.91 -10.62 5.04
CA ASP A 33 -11.36 -11.22 3.82
C ASP A 33 -12.24 -12.43 3.44
N PRO A 34 -12.70 -12.53 2.19
CA PRO A 34 -13.59 -13.62 1.77
C PRO A 34 -12.98 -15.03 1.90
N GLU A 35 -11.65 -15.15 1.84
CA GLU A 35 -10.94 -16.43 1.81
C GLU A 35 -10.28 -16.75 3.15
N ASN A 36 -9.64 -15.76 3.77
CA ASN A 36 -8.77 -15.98 4.93
C ASN A 36 -9.32 -15.39 6.23
N GLY A 37 -10.42 -14.62 6.17
CA GLY A 37 -10.91 -13.83 7.29
C GLY A 37 -11.13 -14.63 8.57
N GLU A 38 -11.79 -15.77 8.49
CA GLU A 38 -12.05 -16.63 9.66
C GLU A 38 -10.78 -17.21 10.26
N THR A 39 -9.84 -17.67 9.43
CA THR A 39 -8.58 -18.26 9.87
C THR A 39 -7.72 -17.24 10.62
N ILE A 40 -7.58 -16.04 10.05
CA ILE A 40 -6.78 -14.98 10.66
C ILE A 40 -7.47 -14.39 11.89
N ALA A 41 -8.81 -14.29 11.90
CA ALA A 41 -9.54 -13.85 13.08
C ALA A 41 -9.34 -14.80 14.28
N GLN A 42 -9.36 -16.10 14.04
CA GLN A 42 -9.07 -17.11 15.08
C GLN A 42 -7.63 -16.98 15.61
N GLU A 43 -6.66 -16.81 14.71
CA GLU A 43 -5.25 -16.63 15.08
C GLU A 43 -5.04 -15.40 15.96
N LEU A 44 -5.62 -14.26 15.55
CA LEU A 44 -5.46 -12.97 16.22
C LEU A 44 -6.44 -12.76 17.39
N GLN A 45 -7.34 -13.71 17.63
CA GLN A 45 -8.39 -13.65 18.66
C GLN A 45 -9.30 -12.39 18.50
N CYS A 46 -9.64 -12.06 17.25
CA CYS A 46 -10.50 -10.94 16.89
C CYS A 46 -11.75 -11.44 16.15
N VAL A 47 -12.59 -10.53 15.68
CA VAL A 47 -13.84 -10.86 14.98
C VAL A 47 -13.60 -10.99 13.47
N ALA A 48 -14.09 -12.06 12.86
CA ALA A 48 -14.23 -12.15 11.42
C ALA A 48 -15.52 -11.45 10.99
N ALA A 49 -15.40 -10.31 10.30
CA ALA A 49 -16.55 -9.61 9.74
C ALA A 49 -17.12 -10.39 8.54
N LYS A 50 -18.44 -10.42 8.43
CA LYS A 50 -19.16 -11.08 7.31
C LYS A 50 -19.19 -10.23 6.04
N SER A 51 -18.98 -8.93 6.18
CA SER A 51 -18.94 -8.00 5.06
C SER A 51 -18.03 -6.79 5.40
N LEU A 52 -17.66 -6.06 4.36
CA LEU A 52 -16.95 -4.78 4.50
C LEU A 52 -17.77 -3.77 5.33
N GLU A 53 -19.08 -3.71 5.09
CA GLU A 53 -20.01 -2.83 5.81
C GLU A 53 -20.02 -3.13 7.31
N GLU A 54 -20.05 -4.40 7.70
CA GLU A 54 -19.99 -4.79 9.10
C GLU A 54 -18.73 -4.27 9.77
N LEU A 55 -17.58 -4.39 9.12
CA LEU A 55 -16.31 -3.91 9.66
C LEU A 55 -16.30 -2.39 9.82
N VAL A 56 -16.66 -1.64 8.76
CA VAL A 56 -16.54 -0.18 8.79
C VAL A 56 -17.60 0.50 9.67
N THR A 57 -18.75 -0.15 9.90
CA THR A 57 -19.81 0.37 10.78
C THR A 57 -19.61 -0.03 12.25
N SER A 58 -18.70 -0.95 12.53
CA SER A 58 -18.47 -1.43 13.90
C SER A 58 -18.01 -0.29 14.84
N PRO A 59 -18.61 -0.17 16.04
CA PRO A 59 -18.14 0.77 17.05
C PRO A 59 -16.77 0.36 17.65
N ASP A 60 -16.34 -0.88 17.42
CA ASP A 60 -15.08 -1.41 17.91
C ASP A 60 -13.92 -1.21 16.94
N VAL A 61 -14.11 -0.45 15.87
CA VAL A 61 -13.07 -0.07 14.90
C VAL A 61 -12.93 1.45 14.89
N ASP A 62 -11.72 1.96 15.09
CA ASP A 62 -11.36 3.37 15.01
C ASP A 62 -10.65 3.70 13.71
N CYS A 63 -9.83 2.76 13.21
CA CYS A 63 -9.03 2.90 12.00
C CYS A 63 -9.14 1.63 11.14
N VAL A 64 -9.26 1.80 9.83
CA VAL A 64 -9.30 0.71 8.85
C VAL A 64 -7.97 0.63 8.11
N ILE A 65 -7.35 -0.54 8.16
CA ILE A 65 -6.19 -0.90 7.35
C ILE A 65 -6.69 -1.58 6.08
N VAL A 66 -6.41 -1.00 4.92
CA VAL A 66 -6.76 -1.57 3.61
C VAL A 66 -5.52 -2.19 2.98
N ALA A 67 -5.50 -3.52 2.91
CA ALA A 67 -4.41 -4.33 2.36
C ALA A 67 -4.90 -5.36 1.33
N THR A 68 -5.98 -5.04 0.64
CA THR A 68 -6.52 -5.79 -0.49
C THR A 68 -5.59 -5.70 -1.72
N PRO A 69 -5.83 -6.42 -2.81
CA PRO A 69 -5.26 -6.07 -4.11
C PRO A 69 -5.55 -4.62 -4.50
N ASN A 70 -4.57 -3.92 -5.10
CA ASN A 70 -4.63 -2.48 -5.37
C ASN A 70 -5.87 -2.01 -6.14
N TYR A 71 -6.39 -2.79 -7.07
CA TYR A 71 -7.63 -2.46 -7.80
C TYR A 71 -8.91 -2.50 -6.93
N LEU A 72 -8.80 -2.97 -5.70
CA LEU A 72 -9.89 -3.04 -4.73
C LEU A 72 -9.75 -2.04 -3.57
N HIS A 73 -8.75 -1.14 -3.58
CA HIS A 73 -8.50 -0.21 -2.48
C HIS A 73 -9.57 0.87 -2.33
N LYS A 74 -10.11 1.37 -3.45
CA LYS A 74 -10.98 2.56 -3.47
C LYS A 74 -12.23 2.42 -2.61
N GLU A 75 -12.97 1.33 -2.79
CA GLU A 75 -14.23 1.13 -2.10
C GLU A 75 -14.10 1.05 -0.58
N PRO A 76 -13.20 0.21 -0.01
CA PRO A 76 -13.00 0.16 1.43
C PRO A 76 -12.59 1.50 2.05
N VAL A 77 -11.72 2.26 1.37
CA VAL A 77 -11.28 3.57 1.85
C VAL A 77 -12.44 4.55 1.92
N ILE A 78 -13.21 4.68 0.84
CA ILE A 78 -14.34 5.61 0.79
C ILE A 78 -15.42 5.21 1.82
N LEU A 79 -15.69 3.92 1.96
CA LEU A 79 -16.69 3.44 2.88
C LEU A 79 -16.26 3.65 4.34
N ALA A 80 -14.99 3.39 4.68
CA ALA A 80 -14.42 3.68 5.99
C ALA A 80 -14.49 5.17 6.32
N ALA A 81 -14.09 6.04 5.39
CA ALA A 81 -14.15 7.48 5.57
C ALA A 81 -15.58 7.97 5.85
N LYS A 82 -16.57 7.52 5.08
CA LYS A 82 -17.99 7.85 5.28
C LYS A 82 -18.51 7.41 6.66
N ASN A 83 -17.95 6.34 7.21
CA ASN A 83 -18.27 5.85 8.56
C ASN A 83 -17.35 6.44 9.64
N LYS A 84 -16.65 7.54 9.34
CA LYS A 84 -15.81 8.29 10.28
C LYS A 84 -14.64 7.47 10.85
N LYS A 85 -14.14 6.49 10.08
CA LYS A 85 -12.95 5.74 10.45
C LYS A 85 -11.71 6.36 9.81
N HIS A 86 -10.61 6.45 10.56
CA HIS A 86 -9.30 6.74 10.00
C HIS A 86 -8.90 5.64 9.04
N VAL A 87 -8.03 5.93 8.08
CA VAL A 87 -7.64 4.97 7.06
C VAL A 87 -6.13 4.91 6.90
N PHE A 88 -5.60 3.70 6.94
CA PHE A 88 -4.30 3.36 6.39
C PHE A 88 -4.53 2.53 5.12
N CYS A 89 -3.98 2.94 3.99
CA CYS A 89 -4.11 2.23 2.73
C CYS A 89 -2.75 1.80 2.20
N GLU A 90 -2.62 0.52 1.89
CA GLU A 90 -1.41 -0.01 1.27
C GLU A 90 -1.12 0.61 -0.10
N LYS A 91 0.16 0.56 -0.45
CA LYS A 91 0.65 1.00 -1.75
C LYS A 91 0.49 -0.12 -2.82
N PRO A 92 0.34 0.27 -4.08
CA PRO A 92 -0.02 1.59 -4.58
C PRO A 92 -1.43 1.96 -4.15
N ILE A 93 -1.68 3.23 -3.88
CA ILE A 93 -2.96 3.71 -3.32
C ILE A 93 -4.13 3.32 -4.22
N ALA A 94 -4.00 3.53 -5.53
CA ALA A 94 -5.01 3.17 -6.53
C ALA A 94 -4.38 3.02 -7.91
N LEU A 95 -5.16 2.64 -8.91
CA LEU A 95 -4.71 2.47 -10.30
C LEU A 95 -4.78 3.76 -11.14
N SER A 96 -5.43 4.79 -10.64
CA SER A 96 -5.56 6.08 -11.34
C SER A 96 -5.42 7.24 -10.36
N TYR A 97 -4.99 8.39 -10.89
CA TYR A 97 -4.96 9.64 -10.13
C TYR A 97 -6.36 10.02 -9.62
N GLN A 98 -7.38 9.84 -10.44
CA GLN A 98 -8.75 10.17 -10.05
C GLN A 98 -9.22 9.33 -8.85
N ASP A 99 -8.89 8.04 -8.82
CA ASP A 99 -9.24 7.19 -7.70
C ASP A 99 -8.50 7.60 -6.42
N CYS A 100 -7.22 7.96 -6.53
CA CYS A 100 -6.46 8.52 -5.39
C CYS A 100 -7.11 9.81 -4.87
N ASP A 101 -7.48 10.73 -5.77
CA ASP A 101 -8.12 12.01 -5.42
C ASP A 101 -9.49 11.79 -4.76
N ASP A 102 -10.29 10.87 -5.27
CA ASP A 102 -11.59 10.52 -4.69
C ASP A 102 -11.44 9.95 -3.26
N MET A 103 -10.42 9.11 -3.03
CA MET A 103 -10.13 8.52 -1.72
C MET A 103 -9.68 9.57 -0.71
N VAL A 104 -8.72 10.41 -1.09
CA VAL A 104 -8.21 11.50 -0.23
C VAL A 104 -9.34 12.46 0.11
N ARG A 105 -10.09 12.89 -0.90
CA ARG A 105 -11.23 13.80 -0.73
C ARG A 105 -12.31 13.24 0.19
N ALA A 106 -12.62 11.95 0.04
CA ALA A 106 -13.57 11.30 0.95
C ALA A 106 -13.11 11.35 2.41
N CYS A 107 -11.81 11.19 2.67
CA CYS A 107 -11.25 11.30 4.02
C CYS A 107 -11.29 12.74 4.53
N GLU A 108 -10.92 13.72 3.72
CA GLU A 108 -10.95 15.15 4.06
C GLU A 108 -12.38 15.62 4.39
N GLU A 109 -13.35 15.34 3.51
CA GLU A 109 -14.76 15.70 3.67
C GLU A 109 -15.39 15.09 4.94
N ASN A 110 -14.90 13.95 5.37
CA ASN A 110 -15.37 13.27 6.57
C ASN A 110 -14.56 13.58 7.82
N GLY A 111 -13.48 14.37 7.72
CA GLY A 111 -12.65 14.80 8.84
C GLY A 111 -11.85 13.65 9.46
N VAL A 112 -11.46 12.66 8.65
CA VAL A 112 -10.64 11.51 9.07
C VAL A 112 -9.25 11.55 8.46
N THR A 113 -8.29 10.95 9.14
CA THR A 113 -6.92 10.85 8.66
C THR A 113 -6.82 9.79 7.58
N PHE A 114 -6.14 10.11 6.47
CA PHE A 114 -5.69 9.16 5.46
C PHE A 114 -4.17 9.04 5.51
N MET A 115 -3.65 7.82 5.58
CA MET A 115 -2.23 7.53 5.53
C MET A 115 -1.96 6.47 4.45
N ALA A 116 -1.03 6.76 3.55
CA ALA A 116 -0.57 5.82 2.54
C ALA A 116 0.60 4.96 3.06
N GLY A 117 0.63 3.69 2.68
CA GLY A 117 1.64 2.71 3.08
C GLY A 117 3.00 2.88 2.39
N HIS A 118 3.50 4.11 2.26
CA HIS A 118 4.81 4.43 1.69
C HIS A 118 5.92 4.28 2.73
N VAL A 119 6.26 3.03 3.04
CA VAL A 119 7.13 2.65 4.17
C VAL A 119 8.59 3.08 4.02
N MET A 120 9.07 3.32 2.80
CA MET A 120 10.49 3.68 2.58
C MET A 120 10.92 4.94 3.32
N ASN A 121 10.00 5.87 3.54
CA ASN A 121 10.27 7.11 4.28
C ASN A 121 10.64 6.86 5.75
N PHE A 122 10.24 5.72 6.29
CA PHE A 122 10.49 5.32 7.68
C PHE A 122 11.72 4.40 7.83
N PHE A 123 12.34 3.98 6.73
CA PHE A 123 13.57 3.19 6.82
C PHE A 123 14.69 4.02 7.39
N ASN A 124 15.37 3.52 8.43
CA ASN A 124 16.40 4.23 9.16
C ASN A 124 17.48 4.86 8.25
N GLY A 125 17.95 4.14 7.25
CA GLY A 125 18.93 4.65 6.28
C GLY A 125 18.40 5.77 5.41
N VAL A 126 17.16 5.67 4.93
CA VAL A 126 16.50 6.70 4.09
C VAL A 126 16.21 7.94 4.91
N HIS A 127 15.67 7.76 6.12
CA HIS A 127 15.40 8.85 7.05
C HIS A 127 16.67 9.58 7.43
N HIS A 128 17.74 8.86 7.80
CA HIS A 128 19.02 9.44 8.15
C HIS A 128 19.66 10.19 6.97
N ALA A 129 19.60 9.64 5.76
CA ALA A 129 20.06 10.36 4.56
C ALA A 129 19.31 11.69 4.37
N LYS A 130 17.99 11.69 4.57
CA LYS A 130 17.19 12.92 4.52
C LYS A 130 17.57 13.93 5.59
N GLU A 131 17.86 13.47 6.81
CA GLU A 131 18.34 14.35 7.88
C GLU A 131 19.67 15.01 7.52
N LEU A 132 20.66 14.26 7.01
CA LEU A 132 21.95 14.81 6.58
C LEU A 132 21.78 15.84 5.44
N ILE A 133 20.88 15.60 4.51
CA ILE A 133 20.55 16.55 3.45
C ILE A 133 19.96 17.83 4.04
N ASN A 134 19.00 17.71 4.95
CA ASN A 134 18.38 18.87 5.60
C ASN A 134 19.36 19.68 6.45
N GLN A 135 20.37 19.04 7.03
CA GLN A 135 21.47 19.68 7.74
C GLN A 135 22.50 20.33 6.80
N GLY A 136 22.38 20.14 5.49
CA GLY A 136 23.29 20.70 4.49
C GLY A 136 24.64 20.01 4.37
N VAL A 137 24.82 18.81 4.93
CA VAL A 137 26.10 18.09 4.96
C VAL A 137 26.68 17.86 3.57
N ILE A 138 25.81 17.57 2.59
CA ILE A 138 26.22 17.39 1.18
C ILE A 138 25.79 18.55 0.28
N GLY A 139 25.27 19.63 0.88
CA GLY A 139 24.73 20.76 0.14
C GLY A 139 23.43 20.41 -0.60
N LYS A 140 23.18 21.11 -1.72
CA LYS A 140 21.98 20.88 -2.53
C LYS A 140 22.06 19.56 -3.30
N VAL A 141 21.08 18.70 -3.14
CA VAL A 141 20.96 17.48 -3.95
C VAL A 141 20.63 17.86 -5.40
N LEU A 142 21.46 17.44 -6.33
CA LEU A 142 21.33 17.75 -7.76
C LEU A 142 20.85 16.55 -8.58
N TYR A 143 21.13 15.34 -8.10
CA TYR A 143 20.85 14.09 -8.80
C TYR A 143 20.58 12.98 -7.79
N CYS A 144 19.64 12.12 -8.11
CA CYS A 144 19.35 10.90 -7.37
C CYS A 144 19.18 9.74 -8.37
N HIS A 145 19.79 8.61 -8.10
CA HIS A 145 19.63 7.39 -8.87
C HIS A 145 19.23 6.27 -7.92
N THR A 146 18.23 5.51 -8.31
CA THR A 146 17.80 4.31 -7.61
C THR A 146 17.68 3.17 -8.60
N ALA A 147 17.98 1.96 -8.15
CA ALA A 147 17.83 0.76 -8.94
C ALA A 147 17.29 -0.37 -8.06
N ARG A 148 16.32 -1.10 -8.58
CA ARG A 148 15.85 -2.32 -7.98
C ARG A 148 16.04 -3.44 -8.98
N ASN A 149 16.85 -4.42 -8.60
CA ASN A 149 17.13 -5.59 -9.40
C ASN A 149 16.72 -6.82 -8.58
N GLY A 150 16.06 -7.75 -9.22
CA GLY A 150 15.63 -8.98 -8.59
C GLY A 150 15.49 -10.09 -9.62
N TRP A 151 15.55 -11.30 -9.15
CA TRP A 151 15.17 -12.48 -9.93
C TRP A 151 13.74 -12.86 -9.58
N GLU A 152 12.96 -13.21 -10.59
CA GLU A 152 11.60 -13.69 -10.40
C GLU A 152 11.43 -15.02 -11.15
N GLU A 153 11.03 -16.04 -10.42
CA GLU A 153 10.73 -17.34 -10.98
C GLU A 153 9.29 -17.42 -11.49
N GLN A 154 9.10 -18.22 -12.54
CA GLN A 154 7.75 -18.51 -13.03
C GLN A 154 6.94 -19.18 -11.92
N GLN A 155 5.78 -18.63 -11.61
CA GLN A 155 4.83 -19.21 -10.68
C GLN A 155 3.88 -20.19 -11.37
N PRO A 156 3.33 -21.18 -10.64
CA PRO A 156 2.34 -22.14 -11.19
C PRO A 156 1.10 -21.44 -11.74
N THR A 157 0.73 -20.31 -11.15
CA THR A 157 -0.44 -19.51 -11.54
C THR A 157 -0.04 -18.05 -11.71
N ILE A 158 -0.65 -17.36 -12.67
CA ILE A 158 -0.45 -15.94 -12.86
C ILE A 158 -1.27 -15.20 -11.79
N SER A 159 -0.59 -14.54 -10.86
CA SER A 159 -1.25 -13.74 -9.84
C SER A 159 -1.78 -12.42 -10.43
N TRP A 160 -2.72 -11.79 -9.73
CA TRP A 160 -3.24 -10.47 -10.12
C TRP A 160 -2.15 -9.40 -10.28
N LYS A 161 -1.03 -9.58 -9.58
CA LYS A 161 0.14 -8.69 -9.64
C LYS A 161 0.80 -8.66 -11.03
N LYS A 162 0.60 -9.69 -11.81
CA LYS A 162 1.14 -9.85 -13.17
C LYS A 162 0.13 -9.53 -14.27
N ILE A 163 -1.03 -9.04 -13.89
CA ILE A 163 -2.09 -8.61 -14.80
C ILE A 163 -2.15 -7.08 -14.74
N ARG A 164 -1.70 -6.41 -15.80
CA ARG A 164 -1.58 -4.94 -15.86
C ARG A 164 -2.88 -4.22 -15.50
N GLU A 165 -4.00 -4.71 -15.96
CA GLU A 165 -5.32 -4.15 -15.66
C GLU A 165 -5.63 -4.14 -14.15
N LYS A 166 -5.08 -5.11 -13.40
CA LYS A 166 -5.29 -5.26 -11.95
C LYS A 166 -4.19 -4.64 -11.12
N SER A 167 -2.95 -4.76 -11.57
CA SER A 167 -1.78 -4.25 -10.84
C SER A 167 -1.51 -2.77 -11.10
N GLY A 168 -1.89 -2.27 -12.26
CA GLY A 168 -1.48 -0.97 -12.79
C GLY A 168 -0.16 -1.02 -13.58
N GLY A 169 0.47 -2.19 -13.64
CA GLY A 169 1.77 -2.43 -14.27
C GLY A 169 2.94 -2.41 -13.27
N HIS A 170 4.08 -2.81 -13.75
CA HIS A 170 5.29 -3.02 -12.95
C HIS A 170 5.69 -1.76 -12.14
N LEU A 171 5.59 -0.58 -12.73
CA LEU A 171 5.94 0.67 -12.05
C LEU A 171 5.05 0.95 -10.83
N TYR A 172 3.74 0.69 -10.93
CA TYR A 172 2.82 0.83 -9.80
C TYR A 172 3.14 -0.17 -8.69
N HIS A 173 3.45 -1.40 -9.08
CA HIS A 173 3.79 -2.43 -8.12
C HIS A 173 5.08 -2.10 -7.35
N HIS A 174 6.06 -1.51 -8.03
CA HIS A 174 7.37 -1.13 -7.48
C HIS A 174 7.49 0.39 -7.24
N ILE A 175 6.45 1.03 -6.72
CA ILE A 175 6.41 2.48 -6.49
C ILE A 175 7.39 2.98 -5.42
N HIS A 176 7.94 2.10 -4.62
CA HIS A 176 8.85 2.43 -3.52
C HIS A 176 10.07 3.26 -3.94
N GLU A 177 10.64 2.95 -5.10
CA GLU A 177 11.80 3.65 -5.61
C GLU A 177 11.47 5.08 -5.99
N LEU A 178 10.31 5.32 -6.61
CA LEU A 178 9.84 6.66 -6.96
C LEU A 178 9.53 7.48 -5.71
N ASP A 179 8.84 6.88 -4.74
CA ASP A 179 8.53 7.51 -3.47
C ASP A 179 9.82 7.89 -2.70
N CYS A 180 10.79 6.99 -2.65
CA CYS A 180 12.07 7.24 -2.02
C CYS A 180 12.84 8.41 -2.69
N VAL A 181 12.89 8.44 -4.03
CA VAL A 181 13.51 9.55 -4.77
C VAL A 181 12.79 10.86 -4.48
N GLN A 182 11.46 10.87 -4.52
CA GLN A 182 10.67 12.06 -4.22
C GLN A 182 10.91 12.57 -2.80
N PHE A 183 10.97 11.68 -1.83
CA PHE A 183 11.27 12.01 -0.44
C PHE A 183 12.67 12.62 -0.29
N ILE A 184 13.69 12.00 -0.86
CA ILE A 184 15.08 12.47 -0.81
C ILE A 184 15.23 13.82 -1.51
N MET A 185 14.72 13.96 -2.74
CA MET A 185 14.81 15.19 -3.53
C MET A 185 13.99 16.34 -2.94
N GLY A 186 12.93 16.04 -2.20
CA GLY A 186 12.11 17.03 -1.49
C GLY A 186 11.18 17.85 -2.39
N GLY A 187 10.71 17.29 -3.49
CA GLY A 187 9.79 17.99 -4.40
C GLY A 187 9.15 17.08 -5.44
N MET A 188 8.14 17.63 -6.12
CA MET A 188 7.45 16.93 -7.21
C MET A 188 8.25 17.03 -8.52
N PRO A 189 8.31 15.96 -9.34
CA PRO A 189 8.92 16.04 -10.66
C PRO A 189 8.14 16.96 -11.57
N LYS A 190 8.85 17.72 -12.43
CA LYS A 190 8.23 18.58 -13.45
C LYS A 190 7.94 17.83 -14.73
N THR A 191 8.79 16.86 -15.07
CA THR A 191 8.68 16.04 -16.28
C THR A 191 9.04 14.62 -15.94
N VAL A 192 8.40 13.68 -16.62
CA VAL A 192 8.66 12.25 -16.51
C VAL A 192 8.85 11.70 -17.92
N THR A 193 9.90 10.90 -18.10
CA THR A 193 10.09 10.08 -19.31
C THR A 193 10.27 8.65 -18.84
N MET A 194 9.61 7.72 -19.51
CA MET A 194 9.65 6.31 -19.16
C MET A 194 9.87 5.47 -20.41
N ALA A 195 10.72 4.47 -20.30
CA ALA A 195 10.80 3.37 -21.23
C ALA A 195 10.57 2.06 -20.46
N ALA A 196 9.75 1.19 -21.02
CA ALA A 196 9.43 -0.09 -20.40
C ALA A 196 9.43 -1.21 -21.46
N ALA A 197 9.83 -2.41 -21.06
CA ALA A 197 9.83 -3.57 -21.92
C ALA A 197 9.67 -4.86 -21.13
N ASN A 198 9.04 -5.86 -21.75
CA ASN A 198 9.09 -7.24 -21.27
C ASN A 198 10.20 -7.97 -22.03
N VAL A 199 11.32 -8.19 -21.37
CA VAL A 199 12.53 -8.74 -21.95
C VAL A 199 12.79 -10.18 -21.51
N ALA A 200 12.73 -10.42 -20.20
CA ALA A 200 13.07 -11.72 -19.60
C ALA A 200 11.85 -12.64 -19.48
N HIS A 201 10.68 -12.10 -19.15
CA HIS A 201 9.48 -12.86 -18.83
C HIS A 201 8.40 -12.73 -19.90
N LYS A 202 8.73 -13.17 -21.11
CA LYS A 202 7.82 -13.11 -22.27
C LYS A 202 6.79 -14.23 -22.27
N GLY A 203 5.55 -13.87 -22.64
CA GLY A 203 4.48 -14.81 -22.93
C GLY A 203 3.49 -15.05 -21.78
N GLU A 204 2.44 -15.80 -22.08
CA GLU A 204 1.27 -16.01 -21.22
C GLU A 204 1.58 -16.59 -19.82
N LYS A 205 2.75 -17.24 -19.68
CA LYS A 205 3.14 -17.87 -18.41
C LYS A 205 3.58 -16.89 -17.33
N PHE A 206 3.85 -15.63 -17.69
CA PHE A 206 4.35 -14.60 -16.79
C PHE A 206 3.40 -13.41 -16.62
N GLY A 207 2.27 -13.42 -17.33
CA GLY A 207 1.34 -12.29 -17.37
C GLY A 207 1.73 -11.27 -18.45
N ASP A 208 1.21 -10.06 -18.36
CA ASP A 208 1.34 -8.99 -19.35
C ASP A 208 2.08 -7.75 -18.84
N GLU A 209 2.76 -7.87 -17.70
CA GLU A 209 3.58 -6.79 -17.15
C GLU A 209 4.96 -6.70 -17.81
N ASP A 210 5.48 -5.47 -17.87
CA ASP A 210 6.89 -5.24 -18.19
C ASP A 210 7.77 -5.73 -17.05
N ASP A 211 8.95 -6.25 -17.38
CA ASP A 211 9.95 -6.70 -16.41
C ASP A 211 11.18 -5.78 -16.35
N MET A 212 11.16 -4.70 -17.12
CA MET A 212 12.23 -3.71 -17.19
C MET A 212 11.64 -2.31 -17.41
N ILE A 213 11.98 -1.36 -16.54
CA ILE A 213 11.56 0.04 -16.62
C ILE A 213 12.77 0.95 -16.40
N PHE A 214 12.89 2.01 -17.20
CA PHE A 214 13.97 3.00 -17.13
C PHE A 214 13.39 4.44 -17.07
#